data_0c23f11500c4535667fa3f6abfc00e5e
#
_entry.id   0c23f11500c4535667fa3f6abfc00e5e
#
_cell.length_a   1.000
_cell.length_b   1.000
_cell.length_c   1.000
_cell.angle_alpha   90.00
_cell.angle_beta   90.00
_cell.angle_gamma   90.00
#
_symmetry.space_group_name_H-M   'P 1'
#
loop_
_entity.id
_entity.type
_entity.pdbx_description
1 polymer ?
#
loop_
_entity_poly.entity_id
_entity_poly.type
_entity_poly.pdbx_seq_one_letter_code
_entity_poly.pdbx_strand_id
1 'polypeptide(L)'
;MTTQSGSSPLDYIQVNPQEHHIRDVPEYVQTKNEFAIYDGLLNSKKPLLIRGPKGIGKTLSIASWVANRPRIPFIQYDCSEGTKESNLIGRSIIHKDGTTPFKLGVIPTAIELANKTKVAVLCLEEVGSLPPAMQKLLNPLLDWRCGLYVDALDRHFHLDPEARLVVFATSNPSSNGGVFELNADLKSRFAIWNWDYPEKEDEQRLLNMVGIPDSFSSGLLQLAMETRALEKKGNIEYGISTRDLADAFDLYRSYSSVEGIDVEQLVLELKILGNYESDDQLNTVKSRIESIFGKSMFVSKKRTR
;
A
#
# COMPACT_ATOMS: atom_id res chain seq x y z
N MET A 1 -39.30 -26.59 -33.63
CA MET A 1 -37.84 -26.59 -33.53
C MET A 1 -37.45 -25.26 -32.91
N THR A 2 -37.33 -25.21 -31.62
CA THR A 2 -36.86 -24.04 -30.85
C THR A 2 -35.36 -24.06 -30.88
N THR A 3 -34.77 -23.13 -31.61
CA THR A 3 -33.35 -22.85 -31.61
C THR A 3 -33.00 -22.35 -30.21
N GLN A 4 -32.33 -23.20 -29.41
CA GLN A 4 -31.58 -22.76 -28.24
C GLN A 4 -30.51 -21.76 -28.74
N SER A 5 -30.67 -20.51 -28.34
CA SER A 5 -29.60 -19.52 -28.45
C SER A 5 -28.45 -20.00 -27.56
N GLY A 6 -27.46 -20.62 -28.18
CA GLY A 6 -26.22 -20.95 -27.49
C GLY A 6 -25.63 -19.68 -26.85
N SER A 7 -25.43 -19.68 -25.56
CA SER A 7 -24.66 -18.67 -24.89
C SER A 7 -23.31 -18.53 -25.59
N SER A 8 -22.97 -17.30 -25.95
CA SER A 8 -21.66 -16.97 -26.54
C SER A 8 -20.54 -17.47 -25.63
N PRO A 9 -19.44 -18.03 -26.14
CA PRO A 9 -18.28 -18.41 -25.34
C PRO A 9 -17.62 -17.26 -24.59
N LEU A 10 -18.15 -16.05 -24.64
CA LEU A 10 -17.64 -14.80 -24.11
C LEU A 10 -18.38 -14.29 -22.86
N ASP A 11 -19.14 -15.15 -22.17
CA ASP A 11 -19.81 -14.78 -20.92
C ASP A 11 -18.79 -14.69 -19.77
N TYR A 12 -18.06 -13.59 -19.75
CA TYR A 12 -17.28 -13.22 -18.57
C TYR A 12 -18.01 -12.13 -17.78
N ILE A 13 -17.71 -12.06 -16.48
CA ILE A 13 -18.30 -11.06 -15.59
C ILE A 13 -17.83 -9.67 -16.06
N GLN A 14 -18.77 -8.84 -16.48
CA GLN A 14 -18.50 -7.49 -16.96
C GLN A 14 -18.03 -6.60 -15.80
N VAL A 15 -17.04 -5.75 -16.06
CA VAL A 15 -16.51 -4.81 -15.11
C VAL A 15 -17.36 -3.55 -15.05
N ASN A 16 -17.77 -3.13 -13.85
CA ASN A 16 -18.51 -1.90 -13.61
C ASN A 16 -17.55 -0.82 -13.09
N PRO A 17 -17.29 0.29 -13.82
CA PRO A 17 -16.37 1.33 -13.37
C PRO A 17 -16.76 1.98 -12.04
N GLN A 18 -18.05 2.07 -11.71
CA GLN A 18 -18.52 2.72 -10.47
C GLN A 18 -18.11 1.97 -9.21
N GLU A 19 -17.90 0.65 -9.30
CA GLU A 19 -17.44 -0.18 -8.19
C GLU A 19 -15.95 0.01 -7.88
N HIS A 20 -15.22 0.69 -8.76
CA HIS A 20 -13.80 0.94 -8.67
C HIS A 20 -13.46 2.42 -8.41
N HIS A 21 -14.44 3.24 -8.06
CA HIS A 21 -14.16 4.61 -7.65
C HIS A 21 -13.78 4.62 -6.18
N ILE A 22 -12.61 5.19 -5.89
CA ILE A 22 -12.14 5.36 -4.51
C ILE A 22 -12.91 6.49 -3.82
N ARG A 23 -13.29 6.28 -2.56
CA ARG A 23 -13.96 7.26 -1.69
C ARG A 23 -13.28 7.24 -0.33
N ASP A 24 -13.44 8.32 0.41
CA ASP A 24 -13.04 8.42 1.82
C ASP A 24 -11.57 8.08 2.08
N VAL A 25 -10.68 8.70 1.30
CA VAL A 25 -9.23 8.58 1.50
C VAL A 25 -8.82 9.53 2.63
N PRO A 26 -8.01 9.08 3.60
CA PRO A 26 -7.45 9.96 4.63
C PRO A 26 -6.70 11.14 4.01
N GLU A 27 -6.64 12.25 4.75
CA GLU A 27 -5.88 13.42 4.32
C GLU A 27 -4.41 13.06 4.05
N TYR A 28 -3.88 13.53 2.93
CA TYR A 28 -2.51 13.32 2.53
C TYR A 28 -1.80 14.64 2.29
N VAL A 29 -0.68 14.84 2.96
CA VAL A 29 0.19 16.00 2.77
C VAL A 29 1.34 15.62 1.87
N GLN A 30 1.46 16.28 0.72
CA GLN A 30 2.57 16.06 -0.21
C GLN A 30 3.88 16.58 0.39
N THR A 31 4.93 15.78 0.30
CA THR A 31 6.27 16.14 0.78
C THR A 31 7.28 16.27 -0.37
N LYS A 32 6.97 15.70 -1.55
CA LYS A 32 7.90 15.62 -2.69
C LYS A 32 7.24 16.03 -4.01
N ASN A 33 6.16 16.80 -3.95
CA ASN A 33 5.37 17.19 -5.13
C ASN A 33 4.91 15.97 -5.96
N GLU A 34 4.49 14.92 -5.27
CA GLU A 34 4.15 13.60 -5.82
C GLU A 34 3.08 13.69 -6.89
N PHE A 35 2.06 14.52 -6.68
CA PHE A 35 0.94 14.63 -7.62
C PHE A 35 1.35 15.16 -8.98
N ALA A 36 2.30 16.10 -9.04
CA ALA A 36 2.83 16.58 -10.32
C ALA A 36 3.61 15.47 -11.07
N ILE A 37 4.33 14.61 -10.33
CA ILE A 37 5.02 13.46 -10.91
C ILE A 37 4.00 12.45 -11.42
N TYR A 38 2.94 12.16 -10.65
CA TYR A 38 1.88 11.24 -11.06
C TYR A 38 1.08 11.78 -12.26
N ASP A 39 0.86 13.09 -12.36
CA ASP A 39 0.26 13.72 -13.55
C ASP A 39 1.12 13.51 -14.80
N GLY A 40 2.44 13.52 -14.64
CA GLY A 40 3.35 13.19 -15.73
C GLY A 40 3.18 11.76 -16.27
N LEU A 41 2.76 10.81 -15.41
CA LEU A 41 2.54 9.42 -15.81
C LEU A 41 1.30 9.26 -16.70
N LEU A 42 0.33 10.16 -16.65
CA LEU A 42 -0.81 10.14 -17.57
C LEU A 42 -0.36 10.28 -19.03
N ASN A 43 0.75 10.97 -19.26
CA ASN A 43 1.34 11.15 -20.59
C ASN A 43 2.45 10.14 -20.88
N SER A 44 3.06 9.57 -19.87
CA SER A 44 4.10 8.55 -19.95
C SER A 44 3.46 7.15 -19.96
N LYS A 45 3.97 6.24 -20.80
CA LYS A 45 3.57 4.83 -20.76
C LYS A 45 4.40 4.00 -19.79
N LYS A 46 5.23 4.66 -18.95
CA LYS A 46 6.09 3.96 -18.00
C LYS A 46 5.38 3.72 -16.68
N PRO A 47 5.32 2.46 -16.20
CA PRO A 47 4.87 2.18 -14.84
C PRO A 47 5.86 2.73 -13.81
N LEU A 48 5.36 3.10 -12.64
CA LEU A 48 6.17 3.63 -11.55
C LEU A 48 6.24 2.65 -10.38
N LEU A 49 7.44 2.29 -9.96
CA LEU A 49 7.71 1.57 -8.72
C LEU A 49 8.18 2.56 -7.64
N ILE A 50 7.39 2.72 -6.58
CA ILE A 50 7.78 3.48 -5.40
C ILE A 50 8.36 2.52 -4.37
N ARG A 51 9.65 2.66 -4.09
CA ARG A 51 10.37 1.83 -3.12
C ARG A 51 10.72 2.66 -1.89
N GLY A 52 10.46 2.13 -0.71
CA GLY A 52 10.83 2.80 0.53
C GLY A 52 10.27 2.10 1.75
N PRO A 53 10.62 2.57 2.96
CA PRO A 53 10.21 1.96 4.22
C PRO A 53 8.69 1.76 4.33
N LYS A 54 8.29 0.84 5.20
CA LYS A 54 6.87 0.64 5.53
C LYS A 54 6.31 1.88 6.25
N GLY A 55 5.05 2.20 6.00
CA GLY A 55 4.34 3.25 6.75
C GLY A 55 4.70 4.70 6.37
N ILE A 56 5.41 4.95 5.26
CA ILE A 56 5.75 6.31 4.79
C ILE A 56 4.72 6.92 3.84
N GLY A 57 3.56 6.29 3.67
CA GLY A 57 2.46 6.85 2.86
C GLY A 57 2.51 6.55 1.36
N LYS A 58 3.30 5.59 0.87
CA LYS A 58 3.40 5.26 -0.56
C LYS A 58 2.04 5.03 -1.23
N THR A 59 1.25 4.11 -0.69
CA THR A 59 -0.09 3.80 -1.22
C THR A 59 -1.08 4.93 -0.98
N LEU A 60 -1.02 5.56 0.19
CA LEU A 60 -1.90 6.68 0.53
C LEU A 60 -1.72 7.85 -0.45
N SER A 61 -0.50 8.16 -0.87
CA SER A 61 -0.23 9.22 -1.85
C SER A 61 -0.89 8.94 -3.21
N ILE A 62 -0.83 7.68 -3.68
CA ILE A 62 -1.46 7.24 -4.93
C ILE A 62 -2.98 7.32 -4.79
N ALA A 63 -3.54 6.76 -3.72
CA ALA A 63 -4.96 6.76 -3.44
C ALA A 63 -5.52 8.19 -3.35
N SER A 64 -4.83 9.08 -2.64
CA SER A 64 -5.21 10.49 -2.52
C SER A 64 -5.12 11.23 -3.87
N TRP A 65 -4.11 10.96 -4.68
CA TRP A 65 -4.01 11.51 -6.02
C TRP A 65 -5.19 11.07 -6.91
N VAL A 66 -5.62 9.80 -6.84
CA VAL A 66 -6.78 9.29 -7.56
C VAL A 66 -8.09 9.87 -7.01
N ALA A 67 -8.24 9.99 -5.69
CA ALA A 67 -9.45 10.54 -5.06
C ALA A 67 -9.76 11.98 -5.52
N ASN A 68 -8.72 12.77 -5.84
CA ASN A 68 -8.88 14.09 -6.45
C ASN A 68 -9.32 14.03 -7.93
N ARG A 69 -9.54 12.83 -8.50
CA ARG A 69 -9.93 12.56 -9.89
C ARG A 69 -11.10 11.57 -9.96
N PRO A 70 -12.31 11.96 -9.50
CA PRO A 70 -13.42 11.04 -9.20
C PRO A 70 -13.95 10.24 -10.41
N ARG A 71 -13.46 10.52 -11.61
CA ARG A 71 -13.82 9.79 -12.83
C ARG A 71 -12.84 8.67 -13.21
N ILE A 72 -11.72 8.58 -12.49
CA ILE A 72 -10.70 7.57 -12.77
C ILE A 72 -10.93 6.36 -11.87
N PRO A 73 -11.24 5.18 -12.44
CA PRO A 73 -11.29 3.95 -11.66
C PRO A 73 -9.93 3.61 -11.07
N PHE A 74 -9.94 3.12 -9.83
CA PHE A 74 -8.76 2.71 -9.09
C PHE A 74 -8.88 1.25 -8.67
N ILE A 75 -7.90 0.46 -9.06
CA ILE A 75 -7.75 -0.92 -8.61
C ILE A 75 -6.52 -0.97 -7.73
N GLN A 76 -6.71 -1.34 -6.49
CA GLN A 76 -5.66 -1.62 -5.54
C GLN A 76 -5.61 -3.13 -5.30
N TYR A 77 -4.42 -3.70 -5.38
CA TYR A 77 -4.21 -5.13 -5.18
C TYR A 77 -2.99 -5.38 -4.31
N ASP A 78 -3.22 -6.06 -3.19
CA ASP A 78 -2.18 -6.44 -2.24
C ASP A 78 -1.51 -7.73 -2.70
N CYS A 79 -0.27 -7.62 -3.16
CA CYS A 79 0.53 -8.74 -3.58
C CYS A 79 1.05 -9.52 -2.36
N SER A 80 1.05 -10.84 -2.45
CA SER A 80 1.51 -11.72 -1.38
C SER A 80 2.13 -13.00 -1.94
N GLU A 81 2.82 -13.75 -1.11
CA GLU A 81 3.32 -15.09 -1.44
C GLU A 81 2.20 -16.06 -1.85
N GLY A 82 0.99 -15.85 -1.31
CA GLY A 82 -0.21 -16.63 -1.65
C GLY A 82 -0.90 -16.19 -2.94
N THR A 83 -0.43 -15.16 -3.63
CA THR A 83 -1.02 -14.70 -4.90
C THR A 83 -0.86 -15.76 -5.98
N LYS A 84 -1.99 -16.13 -6.60
CA LYS A 84 -2.08 -17.15 -7.65
C LYS A 84 -2.39 -16.50 -9.00
N GLU A 85 -2.16 -17.24 -10.07
CA GLU A 85 -2.55 -16.85 -11.43
C GLU A 85 -4.03 -16.46 -11.51
N SER A 86 -4.91 -17.20 -10.83
CA SER A 86 -6.35 -16.91 -10.79
C SER A 86 -6.70 -15.55 -10.17
N ASN A 87 -5.83 -14.97 -9.36
CA ASN A 87 -6.01 -13.62 -8.83
C ASN A 87 -5.63 -12.56 -9.87
N LEU A 88 -4.56 -12.79 -10.60
CA LEU A 88 -4.03 -11.85 -11.59
C LEU A 88 -4.76 -11.94 -12.93
N ILE A 89 -5.04 -13.14 -13.41
CA ILE A 89 -5.63 -13.42 -14.71
C ILE A 89 -7.14 -13.62 -14.61
N GLY A 90 -7.58 -14.52 -13.73
CA GLY A 90 -8.98 -14.84 -13.52
C GLY A 90 -9.25 -16.34 -13.39
N ARG A 91 -10.53 -16.68 -13.22
CA ARG A 91 -10.98 -18.07 -13.05
C ARG A 91 -12.45 -18.23 -13.42
N SER A 92 -12.84 -19.43 -13.83
CA SER A 92 -14.24 -19.80 -13.93
C SER A 92 -14.89 -19.93 -12.55
N ILE A 93 -16.14 -19.51 -12.43
CA ILE A 93 -16.96 -19.64 -11.23
C ILE A 93 -18.15 -20.52 -11.58
N ILE A 94 -18.40 -21.56 -10.79
CA ILE A 94 -19.58 -22.41 -10.94
C ILE A 94 -20.71 -21.81 -10.11
N HIS A 95 -21.77 -21.38 -10.78
CA HIS A 95 -23.00 -20.90 -10.14
C HIS A 95 -23.95 -22.05 -9.83
N LYS A 96 -24.90 -21.83 -8.90
CA LYS A 96 -25.90 -22.82 -8.51
C LYS A 96 -26.86 -23.22 -9.65
N ASP A 97 -27.04 -22.36 -10.62
CA ASP A 97 -27.84 -22.58 -11.83
C ASP A 97 -27.12 -23.38 -12.93
N GLY A 98 -25.87 -23.80 -12.65
CA GLY A 98 -25.04 -24.56 -13.58
C GLY A 98 -24.26 -23.70 -14.57
N THR A 99 -24.41 -22.38 -14.58
CA THR A 99 -23.59 -21.46 -15.39
C THR A 99 -22.17 -21.40 -14.86
N THR A 100 -21.20 -21.18 -15.74
CA THR A 100 -19.78 -21.11 -15.40
C THR A 100 -19.12 -19.86 -16.01
N PRO A 101 -19.56 -18.64 -15.62
CA PRO A 101 -18.93 -17.44 -16.13
C PRO A 101 -17.48 -17.32 -15.66
N PHE A 102 -16.65 -16.68 -16.45
CA PHE A 102 -15.27 -16.39 -16.08
C PHE A 102 -15.20 -15.06 -15.33
N LYS A 103 -14.69 -15.08 -14.11
CA LYS A 103 -14.39 -13.88 -13.33
C LYS A 103 -12.99 -13.39 -13.70
N LEU A 104 -12.91 -12.19 -14.24
CA LEU A 104 -11.64 -11.54 -14.55
C LEU A 104 -10.80 -11.34 -13.27
N GLY A 105 -9.50 -11.54 -13.42
CA GLY A 105 -8.50 -11.16 -12.40
C GLY A 105 -8.14 -9.68 -12.53
N VAL A 106 -7.17 -9.27 -11.72
CA VAL A 106 -6.77 -7.87 -11.57
C VAL A 106 -6.33 -7.24 -12.89
N ILE A 107 -5.53 -7.96 -13.68
CA ILE A 107 -4.93 -7.42 -14.91
C ILE A 107 -5.99 -7.18 -16.00
N PRO A 108 -6.78 -8.18 -16.44
CA PRO A 108 -7.80 -7.94 -17.45
C PRO A 108 -8.87 -6.97 -16.97
N THR A 109 -9.21 -6.95 -15.67
CA THR A 109 -10.13 -5.95 -15.10
C THR A 109 -9.58 -4.53 -15.28
N ALA A 110 -8.29 -4.30 -15.00
CA ALA A 110 -7.67 -2.98 -15.16
C ALA A 110 -7.67 -2.52 -16.63
N ILE A 111 -7.40 -3.43 -17.57
CA ILE A 111 -7.44 -3.13 -19.01
C ILE A 111 -8.86 -2.77 -19.45
N GLU A 112 -9.86 -3.58 -19.08
CA GLU A 112 -11.26 -3.31 -19.43
C GLU A 112 -11.77 -1.98 -18.85
N LEU A 113 -11.38 -1.65 -17.61
CA LEU A 113 -11.71 -0.34 -17.01
C LEU A 113 -11.08 0.79 -17.80
N ALA A 114 -9.80 0.70 -18.12
CA ALA A 114 -9.11 1.73 -18.89
C ALA A 114 -9.75 1.93 -20.27
N ASN A 115 -10.12 0.85 -20.96
CA ASN A 115 -10.80 0.92 -22.25
C ASN A 115 -12.18 1.57 -22.13
N LYS A 116 -12.95 1.25 -21.07
CA LYS A 116 -14.30 1.82 -20.85
C LYS A 116 -14.25 3.30 -20.46
N THR A 117 -13.29 3.73 -19.63
CA THR A 117 -13.27 5.07 -19.05
C THR A 117 -12.18 5.97 -19.63
N LYS A 118 -11.40 5.47 -20.59
CA LYS A 118 -10.23 6.08 -21.21
C LYS A 118 -9.01 6.19 -20.31
N VAL A 119 -9.18 6.22 -19.00
CA VAL A 119 -8.08 6.22 -18.01
C VAL A 119 -8.48 5.35 -16.84
N ALA A 120 -7.60 4.46 -16.41
CA ALA A 120 -7.70 3.74 -15.14
C ALA A 120 -6.35 3.68 -14.44
N VAL A 121 -6.38 3.45 -13.14
CA VAL A 121 -5.17 3.29 -12.32
C VAL A 121 -5.16 1.92 -11.68
N LEU A 122 -4.04 1.23 -11.81
CA LEU A 122 -3.74 -0.02 -11.12
C LEU A 122 -2.58 0.20 -10.14
N CYS A 123 -2.79 -0.10 -8.87
CA CYS A 123 -1.77 -0.09 -7.84
C CYS A 123 -1.52 -1.52 -7.35
N LEU A 124 -0.31 -2.03 -7.58
CA LEU A 124 0.17 -3.32 -7.08
C LEU A 124 0.99 -3.08 -5.81
N GLU A 125 0.40 -3.36 -4.65
CA GLU A 125 1.10 -3.17 -3.38
C GLU A 125 2.03 -4.33 -3.08
N GLU A 126 3.19 -3.99 -2.55
CA GLU A 126 4.21 -4.94 -2.15
C GLU A 126 4.55 -5.96 -3.26
N VAL A 127 4.76 -5.47 -4.48
CA VAL A 127 5.01 -6.31 -5.66
C VAL A 127 6.20 -7.27 -5.49
N GLY A 128 7.13 -6.97 -4.58
CA GLY A 128 8.21 -7.86 -4.18
C GLY A 128 7.75 -9.11 -3.43
N SER A 129 6.52 -9.14 -2.89
CA SER A 129 5.94 -10.31 -2.24
C SER A 129 5.35 -11.33 -3.24
N LEU A 130 5.30 -11.00 -4.54
CA LEU A 130 4.83 -11.93 -5.56
C LEU A 130 5.83 -13.06 -5.79
N PRO A 131 5.39 -14.33 -5.85
CA PRO A 131 6.23 -15.41 -6.30
C PRO A 131 6.85 -15.12 -7.69
N PRO A 132 8.09 -15.57 -7.97
CA PRO A 132 8.78 -15.26 -9.23
C PRO A 132 7.98 -15.62 -10.50
N ALA A 133 7.16 -16.67 -10.46
CA ALA A 133 6.28 -17.05 -11.57
C ALA A 133 5.18 -16.00 -11.79
N MET A 134 4.60 -15.46 -10.72
CA MET A 134 3.55 -14.43 -10.79
C MET A 134 4.12 -13.08 -11.25
N GLN A 135 5.36 -12.76 -10.88
CA GLN A 135 6.04 -11.58 -11.40
C GLN A 135 6.15 -11.59 -12.94
N LYS A 136 6.37 -12.76 -13.55
CA LYS A 136 6.46 -12.89 -15.01
C LYS A 136 5.14 -12.60 -15.72
N LEU A 137 4.00 -12.85 -15.07
CA LEU A 137 2.67 -12.57 -15.63
C LEU A 137 2.41 -11.06 -15.79
N LEU A 138 3.15 -10.21 -15.05
CA LEU A 138 3.05 -8.76 -15.18
C LEU A 138 3.79 -8.21 -16.41
N ASN A 139 4.77 -8.92 -16.96
CA ASN A 139 5.62 -8.42 -18.02
C ASN A 139 4.84 -7.93 -19.27
N PRO A 140 3.86 -8.69 -19.81
CA PRO A 140 3.11 -8.26 -21.00
C PRO A 140 2.28 -7.00 -20.75
N LEU A 141 1.81 -6.78 -19.51
CA LEU A 141 1.07 -5.58 -19.13
C LEU A 141 1.99 -4.34 -19.11
N LEU A 142 3.22 -4.51 -18.63
CA LEU A 142 4.15 -3.41 -18.31
C LEU A 142 5.08 -3.05 -19.48
N ASP A 143 4.96 -3.72 -20.61
CA ASP A 143 5.74 -3.40 -21.81
C ASP A 143 4.86 -2.80 -22.93
N TRP A 144 5.42 -2.67 -24.13
CA TRP A 144 4.76 -2.08 -25.28
C TRP A 144 3.46 -2.79 -25.71
N ARG A 145 3.27 -4.08 -25.31
CA ARG A 145 2.08 -4.88 -25.59
C ARG A 145 0.86 -4.39 -24.83
N CYS A 146 1.06 -3.88 -23.62
CA CYS A 146 0.01 -3.38 -22.73
C CYS A 146 -1.22 -4.32 -22.69
N GLY A 147 -1.00 -5.62 -22.53
CA GLY A 147 -2.06 -6.61 -22.58
C GLY A 147 -1.61 -8.00 -22.21
N LEU A 148 -2.55 -8.95 -22.28
CA LEU A 148 -2.29 -10.36 -22.04
C LEU A 148 -3.32 -11.22 -22.77
N TYR A 149 -2.95 -12.48 -23.03
CA TYR A 149 -3.86 -13.49 -23.52
C TYR A 149 -4.40 -14.34 -22.36
N VAL A 150 -5.70 -14.58 -22.36
CA VAL A 150 -6.38 -15.42 -21.37
C VAL A 150 -6.85 -16.70 -22.04
N ASP A 151 -6.10 -17.80 -21.90
CA ASP A 151 -6.35 -19.09 -22.53
C ASP A 151 -7.77 -19.60 -22.28
N ALA A 152 -8.25 -19.49 -21.04
CA ALA A 152 -9.58 -19.97 -20.64
C ALA A 152 -10.75 -19.27 -21.38
N LEU A 153 -10.50 -18.11 -21.98
CA LEU A 153 -11.46 -17.33 -22.76
C LEU A 153 -11.11 -17.29 -24.24
N ASP A 154 -9.99 -17.88 -24.67
CA ASP A 154 -9.42 -17.74 -26.02
C ASP A 154 -9.41 -16.27 -26.48
N ARG A 155 -8.97 -15.37 -25.59
CA ARG A 155 -9.11 -13.92 -25.83
C ARG A 155 -7.87 -13.15 -25.40
N HIS A 156 -7.47 -12.20 -26.26
CA HIS A 156 -6.53 -11.14 -25.95
C HIS A 156 -7.23 -9.95 -25.28
N PHE A 157 -6.76 -9.60 -24.09
CA PHE A 157 -7.06 -8.32 -23.47
C PHE A 157 -5.91 -7.37 -23.78
N HIS A 158 -6.18 -6.27 -24.41
CA HIS A 158 -5.20 -5.25 -24.78
C HIS A 158 -5.77 -3.86 -24.54
N LEU A 159 -4.87 -2.93 -24.30
CA LEU A 159 -5.24 -1.53 -24.11
C LEU A 159 -5.54 -0.88 -25.46
N ASP A 160 -6.71 -0.23 -25.57
CA ASP A 160 -7.07 0.55 -26.75
C ASP A 160 -6.07 1.69 -26.99
N PRO A 161 -5.83 2.11 -28.25
CA PRO A 161 -4.86 3.16 -28.56
C PRO A 161 -5.12 4.50 -27.82
N GLU A 162 -6.39 4.81 -27.57
CA GLU A 162 -6.80 6.04 -26.87
C GLU A 162 -6.93 5.87 -25.35
N ALA A 163 -6.86 4.64 -24.86
CA ALA A 163 -6.93 4.36 -23.43
C ALA A 163 -5.56 4.50 -22.76
N ARG A 164 -5.58 4.75 -21.45
CA ARG A 164 -4.40 4.85 -20.60
C ARG A 164 -4.61 4.01 -19.34
N LEU A 165 -3.72 3.10 -19.11
CA LEU A 165 -3.61 2.40 -17.83
C LEU A 165 -2.33 2.89 -17.12
N VAL A 166 -2.52 3.63 -16.03
CA VAL A 166 -1.41 4.08 -15.17
C VAL A 166 -1.15 2.99 -14.16
N VAL A 167 0.05 2.43 -14.18
CA VAL A 167 0.42 1.36 -13.26
C VAL A 167 1.41 1.87 -12.24
N PHE A 168 1.01 1.79 -10.98
CA PHE A 168 1.87 1.97 -9.82
C PHE A 168 2.20 0.61 -9.22
N ALA A 169 3.39 0.50 -8.67
CA ALA A 169 3.76 -0.58 -7.78
C ALA A 169 4.42 -0.01 -6.53
N THR A 170 4.25 -0.66 -5.40
CA THR A 170 4.99 -0.34 -4.18
C THR A 170 5.86 -1.52 -3.75
N SER A 171 6.98 -1.22 -3.11
CA SER A 171 7.86 -2.24 -2.54
C SER A 171 8.54 -1.70 -1.28
N ASN A 172 8.70 -2.56 -0.30
CA ASN A 172 9.55 -2.30 0.86
C ASN A 172 10.99 -2.76 0.56
N PRO A 173 12.01 -2.23 1.25
CA PRO A 173 13.36 -2.78 1.16
C PRO A 173 13.37 -4.25 1.62
N SER A 174 14.24 -5.06 1.01
CA SER A 174 14.34 -6.51 1.21
C SER A 174 14.86 -6.96 2.60
N SER A 175 15.10 -6.03 3.51
CA SER A 175 15.57 -6.33 4.88
C SER A 175 14.53 -7.02 5.77
N ASN A 176 13.25 -6.97 5.39
CA ASN A 176 12.16 -7.61 6.15
C ASN A 176 11.76 -8.90 5.43
N GLY A 177 11.86 -10.04 6.11
CA GLY A 177 11.59 -11.38 5.55
C GLY A 177 10.26 -11.47 4.80
N GLY A 178 10.17 -12.42 3.86
CA GLY A 178 8.96 -12.64 3.03
C GLY A 178 8.91 -11.80 1.74
N VAL A 179 9.97 -11.11 1.37
CA VAL A 179 10.07 -10.36 0.11
C VAL A 179 10.97 -11.10 -0.86
N PHE A 180 10.42 -11.52 -1.99
CA PHE A 180 11.24 -12.02 -3.10
C PHE A 180 11.98 -10.85 -3.76
N GLU A 181 13.16 -11.10 -4.25
CA GLU A 181 13.84 -10.13 -5.11
C GLU A 181 13.04 -9.99 -6.43
N LEU A 182 12.79 -8.74 -6.84
CA LEU A 182 12.15 -8.49 -8.12
C LEU A 182 13.03 -9.03 -9.25
N ASN A 183 12.44 -9.83 -10.12
CA ASN A 183 13.10 -10.30 -11.33
C ASN A 183 13.69 -9.10 -12.10
N ALA A 184 14.93 -9.23 -12.57
CA ALA A 184 15.63 -8.16 -13.28
C ALA A 184 14.83 -7.66 -14.49
N ASP A 185 14.16 -8.57 -15.20
CA ASP A 185 13.30 -8.26 -16.34
C ASP A 185 12.08 -7.42 -15.94
N LEU A 186 11.39 -7.78 -14.86
CA LEU A 186 10.28 -6.99 -14.33
C LEU A 186 10.76 -5.62 -13.84
N LYS A 187 11.85 -5.59 -13.07
CA LYS A 187 12.43 -4.36 -12.52
C LYS A 187 12.80 -3.35 -13.61
N SER A 188 13.33 -3.81 -14.75
CA SER A 188 13.73 -2.95 -15.86
C SER A 188 12.57 -2.21 -16.56
N ARG A 189 11.34 -2.69 -16.36
CA ARG A 189 10.13 -2.09 -16.95
C ARG A 189 9.65 -0.86 -16.20
N PHE A 190 9.95 -0.75 -14.91
CA PHE A 190 9.54 0.35 -14.06
C PHE A 190 10.49 1.55 -14.14
N ALA A 191 9.93 2.75 -14.10
CA ALA A 191 10.62 3.89 -13.50
C ALA A 191 10.63 3.67 -11.98
N ILE A 192 11.80 3.83 -11.35
CA ILE A 192 11.94 3.54 -9.92
C ILE A 192 12.14 4.84 -9.16
N TRP A 193 11.28 5.09 -8.17
CA TRP A 193 11.39 6.23 -7.28
C TRP A 193 11.63 5.73 -5.86
N ASN A 194 12.83 6.01 -5.36
CA ASN A 194 13.17 5.64 -3.99
C ASN A 194 12.70 6.72 -3.03
N TRP A 195 11.89 6.31 -2.07
CA TRP A 195 11.42 7.15 -0.98
C TRP A 195 12.18 6.82 0.30
N ASP A 196 12.42 7.81 1.11
CA ASP A 196 12.83 7.69 2.50
C ASP A 196 11.79 8.38 3.38
N TYR A 197 11.93 8.30 4.68
CA TYR A 197 11.07 9.03 5.62
C TYR A 197 11.04 10.52 5.25
N PRO A 198 9.91 11.20 5.52
CA PRO A 198 9.82 12.64 5.35
C PRO A 198 10.90 13.36 6.14
N GLU A 199 11.31 14.53 5.67
CA GLU A 199 12.18 15.41 6.44
C GLU A 199 11.47 15.83 7.74
N LYS A 200 12.26 16.17 8.76
CA LYS A 200 11.75 16.49 10.10
C LYS A 200 10.65 17.56 10.08
N GLU A 201 10.84 18.60 9.28
CA GLU A 201 9.90 19.71 9.14
C GLU A 201 8.56 19.28 8.53
N ASP A 202 8.58 18.39 7.56
CA ASP A 202 7.38 17.85 6.94
C ASP A 202 6.65 16.89 7.89
N GLU A 203 7.39 16.01 8.56
CA GLU A 203 6.82 15.18 9.62
C GLU A 203 6.23 16.03 10.75
N GLN A 204 6.90 17.09 11.15
CA GLN A 204 6.39 18.00 12.19
C GLN A 204 5.10 18.71 11.75
N ARG A 205 4.98 19.09 10.48
CA ARG A 205 3.71 19.65 9.96
C ARG A 205 2.57 18.64 10.03
N LEU A 206 2.82 17.39 9.64
CA LEU A 206 1.83 16.32 9.83
C LEU A 206 1.39 16.22 11.27
N LEU A 207 2.31 16.33 12.22
CA LEU A 207 2.07 16.24 13.64
C LEU A 207 1.23 17.43 14.17
N ASN A 208 1.59 18.64 13.81
CA ASN A 208 0.91 19.87 14.28
C ASN A 208 -0.53 19.99 13.77
N MET A 209 -0.85 19.43 12.62
CA MET A 209 -2.21 19.37 12.09
C MET A 209 -3.18 18.61 12.98
N VAL A 210 -2.69 17.86 13.95
CA VAL A 210 -3.47 16.93 14.77
C VAL A 210 -3.75 17.43 16.18
N GLY A 211 -3.26 18.61 16.55
CA GLY A 211 -3.58 19.25 17.85
C GLY A 211 -2.91 18.60 19.06
N ILE A 212 -1.71 18.07 18.89
CA ILE A 212 -0.91 17.49 19.97
C ILE A 212 0.01 18.55 20.59
N PRO A 213 0.27 18.50 21.91
CA PRO A 213 1.22 19.42 22.54
C PRO A 213 2.60 19.35 21.88
N ASP A 214 3.21 20.50 21.63
CA ASP A 214 4.52 20.60 20.95
C ASP A 214 5.62 19.81 21.68
N SER A 215 5.58 19.77 23.01
CA SER A 215 6.54 18.99 23.81
C SER A 215 6.46 17.50 23.52
N PHE A 216 5.24 16.95 23.44
CA PHE A 216 5.03 15.53 23.17
C PHE A 216 5.32 15.18 21.72
N SER A 217 4.86 16.02 20.77
CA SER A 217 5.12 15.82 19.34
C SER A 217 6.61 15.85 19.01
N SER A 218 7.36 16.80 19.58
CA SER A 218 8.81 16.88 19.40
C SER A 218 9.53 15.66 19.97
N GLY A 219 9.07 15.14 21.11
CA GLY A 219 9.60 13.92 21.72
C GLY A 219 9.33 12.69 20.85
N LEU A 220 8.13 12.55 20.29
CA LEU A 220 7.79 11.44 19.38
C LEU A 220 8.63 11.49 18.10
N LEU A 221 8.85 12.67 17.54
CA LEU A 221 9.73 12.85 16.37
C LEU A 221 11.16 12.42 16.68
N GLN A 222 11.70 12.87 17.81
CA GLN A 222 13.05 12.49 18.23
C GLN A 222 13.15 10.98 18.40
N LEU A 223 12.16 10.36 19.06
CA LEU A 223 12.11 8.92 19.25
C LEU A 223 12.06 8.16 17.92
N ALA A 224 11.27 8.66 16.95
CA ALA A 224 11.21 8.07 15.62
C ALA A 224 12.56 8.15 14.90
N MET A 225 13.24 9.29 14.95
CA MET A 225 14.58 9.45 14.36
C MET A 225 15.59 8.48 14.99
N GLU A 226 15.60 8.37 16.31
CA GLU A 226 16.52 7.48 17.04
C GLU A 226 16.25 6.01 16.73
N THR A 227 14.99 5.59 16.72
CA THR A 227 14.61 4.19 16.41
C THR A 227 14.91 3.83 14.96
N ARG A 228 14.65 4.71 13.98
CA ARG A 228 15.06 4.53 12.58
C ARG A 228 16.58 4.40 12.42
N ALA A 229 17.34 5.16 13.20
CA ALA A 229 18.80 5.04 13.20
C ALA A 229 19.27 3.71 13.82
N LEU A 230 18.56 3.18 14.82
CA LEU A 230 18.83 1.87 15.40
C LEU A 230 18.48 0.74 14.44
N GLU A 231 17.36 0.84 13.73
CA GLU A 231 16.95 -0.09 12.67
C GLU A 231 18.00 -0.15 11.54
N LYS A 232 18.45 1.01 11.04
CA LYS A 232 19.51 1.07 10.01
C LYS A 232 20.83 0.42 10.46
N LYS A 233 21.10 0.36 11.75
CA LYS A 233 22.27 -0.32 12.34
C LYS A 233 22.04 -1.81 12.66
N GLY A 234 20.80 -2.30 12.48
CA GLY A 234 20.42 -3.67 12.84
C GLY A 234 20.29 -3.93 14.35
N ASN A 235 20.19 -2.88 15.16
CA ASN A 235 20.02 -3.01 16.62
C ASN A 235 18.58 -3.34 17.01
N ILE A 236 17.63 -2.92 16.21
CA ILE A 236 16.21 -3.25 16.31
C ILE A 236 15.67 -3.60 14.92
N GLU A 237 14.60 -4.37 14.87
CA GLU A 237 13.99 -4.81 13.60
C GLU A 237 13.06 -3.75 12.98
N TYR A 238 12.61 -2.80 13.80
CA TYR A 238 11.57 -1.86 13.39
C TYR A 238 11.81 -0.46 13.97
N GLY A 239 11.96 0.51 13.08
CA GLY A 239 11.97 1.94 13.44
C GLY A 239 10.55 2.53 13.34
N ILE A 240 10.21 3.44 14.22
CA ILE A 240 8.88 4.07 14.25
C ILE A 240 8.61 4.77 12.93
N SER A 241 7.57 4.33 12.21
CA SER A 241 7.20 4.88 10.93
C SER A 241 6.34 6.15 11.05
N THR A 242 6.18 6.88 9.95
CA THR A 242 5.26 8.03 9.88
C THR A 242 3.80 7.61 10.17
N ARG A 243 3.40 6.38 9.78
CA ARG A 243 2.09 5.81 10.14
C ARG A 243 1.94 5.65 11.65
N ASP A 244 2.98 5.15 12.33
CA ASP A 244 2.91 4.98 13.78
C ASP A 244 2.78 6.31 14.51
N LEU A 245 3.42 7.34 13.99
CA LEU A 245 3.25 8.71 14.49
C LEU A 245 1.82 9.21 14.29
N ALA A 246 1.25 9.01 13.10
CA ALA A 246 -0.14 9.40 12.81
C ALA A 246 -1.14 8.65 13.72
N ASP A 247 -0.96 7.33 13.87
CA ASP A 247 -1.79 6.51 14.76
C ASP A 247 -1.64 6.90 16.23
N ALA A 248 -0.42 7.32 16.65
CA ALA A 248 -0.17 7.82 17.99
C ALA A 248 -1.01 9.08 18.29
N PHE A 249 -1.21 9.93 17.27
CA PHE A 249 -2.05 11.11 17.41
C PHE A 249 -3.53 10.79 17.48
N ASP A 250 -3.98 9.87 16.68
CA ASP A 250 -5.38 9.44 16.72
C ASP A 250 -5.71 8.86 18.09
N LEU A 251 -4.79 8.09 18.66
CA LEU A 251 -4.91 7.62 20.05
C LEU A 251 -4.89 8.78 21.04
N TYR A 252 -3.95 9.71 20.92
CA TYR A 252 -3.88 10.87 21.81
C TYR A 252 -5.20 11.64 21.83
N ARG A 253 -5.74 11.98 20.66
CA ARG A 253 -7.04 12.67 20.55
C ARG A 253 -8.19 11.88 21.17
N SER A 254 -8.22 10.59 20.91
CA SER A 254 -9.30 9.71 21.38
C SER A 254 -9.36 9.63 22.90
N TYR A 255 -8.21 9.75 23.57
CA TYR A 255 -8.13 9.62 25.03
C TYR A 255 -7.87 10.93 25.78
N SER A 256 -7.65 12.05 25.07
CA SER A 256 -7.33 13.35 25.69
C SER A 256 -8.42 13.90 26.61
N SER A 257 -9.68 13.49 26.43
CA SER A 257 -10.82 13.88 27.24
C SER A 257 -11.17 12.88 28.36
N VAL A 258 -10.42 11.78 28.49
CA VAL A 258 -10.70 10.74 29.50
C VAL A 258 -9.99 11.07 30.79
N GLU A 259 -10.79 11.31 31.86
CA GLU A 259 -10.23 11.62 33.17
C GLU A 259 -9.45 10.45 33.78
N GLY A 260 -8.37 10.75 34.49
CA GLY A 260 -7.59 9.78 35.24
C GLY A 260 -6.58 8.97 34.42
N ILE A 261 -6.42 9.29 33.13
CA ILE A 261 -5.45 8.61 32.22
C ILE A 261 -4.29 9.56 31.92
N ASP A 262 -3.05 9.11 32.11
CA ASP A 262 -1.89 9.74 31.49
C ASP A 262 -1.87 9.33 30.01
N VAL A 263 -2.41 10.21 29.15
CA VAL A 263 -2.61 9.93 27.72
C VAL A 263 -1.28 9.75 26.99
N GLU A 264 -0.25 10.50 27.35
CA GLU A 264 1.07 10.36 26.73
C GLU A 264 1.68 8.99 27.04
N GLN A 265 1.58 8.56 28.32
CA GLN A 265 2.05 7.23 28.72
C GLN A 265 1.27 6.14 27.99
N LEU A 266 -0.07 6.26 27.91
CA LEU A 266 -0.93 5.31 27.21
C LEU A 266 -0.54 5.18 25.73
N VAL A 267 -0.32 6.29 25.04
CA VAL A 267 0.09 6.29 23.63
C VAL A 267 1.45 5.61 23.45
N LEU A 268 2.41 5.91 24.31
CA LEU A 268 3.74 5.28 24.26
C LEU A 268 3.66 3.76 24.50
N GLU A 269 2.80 3.31 25.40
CA GLU A 269 2.62 1.88 25.69
C GLU A 269 1.91 1.16 24.53
N LEU A 270 0.76 1.66 24.09
CA LEU A 270 -0.10 0.96 23.14
C LEU A 270 0.44 1.01 21.72
N LYS A 271 0.97 2.17 21.30
CA LYS A 271 1.35 2.35 19.90
C LYS A 271 2.84 2.20 19.64
N ILE A 272 3.66 2.61 20.58
CA ILE A 272 5.10 2.58 20.36
C ILE A 272 5.69 1.25 20.88
N LEU A 273 5.56 0.97 22.16
CA LEU A 273 6.13 -0.24 22.75
C LEU A 273 5.47 -1.51 22.26
N GLY A 274 4.18 -1.46 21.92
CA GLY A 274 3.45 -2.59 21.37
C GLY A 274 4.00 -3.15 20.05
N ASN A 275 4.86 -2.42 19.36
CA ASN A 275 5.50 -2.86 18.11
C ASN A 275 6.73 -3.77 18.36
N TYR A 276 7.17 -3.94 19.59
CA TYR A 276 8.40 -4.69 19.93
C TYR A 276 8.06 -5.92 20.77
N GLU A 277 8.39 -7.11 20.24
CA GLU A 277 8.11 -8.40 20.90
C GLU A 277 9.32 -8.91 21.68
N SER A 278 10.55 -8.61 21.24
CA SER A 278 11.79 -9.04 21.89
C SER A 278 12.09 -8.19 23.11
N ASP A 279 12.40 -8.81 24.25
CA ASP A 279 12.77 -8.12 25.50
C ASP A 279 13.96 -7.16 25.29
N ASP A 280 14.94 -7.52 24.47
CA ASP A 280 16.12 -6.67 24.20
C ASP A 280 15.74 -5.42 23.41
N GLN A 281 14.92 -5.56 22.38
CA GLN A 281 14.42 -4.42 21.58
C GLN A 281 13.52 -3.53 22.44
N LEU A 282 12.62 -4.15 23.21
CA LEU A 282 11.72 -3.45 24.13
C LEU A 282 12.50 -2.62 25.15
N ASN A 283 13.53 -3.19 25.79
CA ASN A 283 14.37 -2.48 26.76
C ASN A 283 15.16 -1.35 26.10
N THR A 284 15.65 -1.56 24.89
CA THR A 284 16.34 -0.53 24.10
C THR A 284 15.42 0.68 23.85
N VAL A 285 14.20 0.44 23.40
CA VAL A 285 13.25 1.52 23.12
C VAL A 285 12.73 2.18 24.40
N LYS A 286 12.47 1.42 25.46
CA LYS A 286 12.12 1.98 26.78
C LYS A 286 13.16 2.94 27.29
N SER A 287 14.45 2.57 27.21
CA SER A 287 15.54 3.45 27.60
C SER A 287 15.55 4.78 26.84
N ARG A 288 15.17 4.77 25.54
CA ARG A 288 15.02 6.00 24.77
C ARG A 288 13.82 6.83 25.21
N ILE A 289 12.69 6.19 25.46
CA ILE A 289 11.49 6.86 25.98
C ILE A 289 11.80 7.54 27.32
N GLU A 290 12.45 6.84 28.24
CA GLU A 290 12.85 7.41 29.54
C GLU A 290 13.78 8.61 29.38
N SER A 291 14.73 8.54 28.45
CA SER A 291 15.66 9.63 28.16
C SER A 291 14.97 10.87 27.56
N ILE A 292 13.97 10.67 26.69
CA ILE A 292 13.31 11.75 25.95
C ILE A 292 12.17 12.38 26.77
N PHE A 293 11.33 11.55 27.39
CA PHE A 293 10.10 11.99 28.05
C PHE A 293 10.23 12.08 29.58
N GLY A 294 11.33 11.61 30.16
CA GLY A 294 11.51 11.54 31.62
C GLY A 294 10.50 10.61 32.32
N LYS A 295 9.80 9.76 31.55
CA LYS A 295 8.78 8.84 32.04
C LYS A 295 9.37 7.44 32.18
N SER A 296 9.38 6.90 33.40
CA SER A 296 9.76 5.51 33.64
C SER A 296 8.64 4.57 33.18
N MET A 297 8.92 3.75 32.16
CA MET A 297 7.98 2.78 31.64
C MET A 297 8.01 1.50 32.46
N PHE A 298 7.19 1.44 33.52
CA PHE A 298 7.13 0.28 34.39
C PHE A 298 6.63 -0.98 33.67
N VAL A 299 7.40 -2.03 33.82
CA VAL A 299 6.95 -3.40 33.55
C VAL A 299 5.81 -3.70 34.50
N SER A 300 4.60 -3.94 34.01
CA SER A 300 3.57 -4.59 34.81
C SER A 300 4.15 -5.91 35.31
N LYS A 301 4.35 -6.03 36.63
CA LYS A 301 4.81 -7.28 37.26
C LYS A 301 3.98 -8.44 36.71
N LYS A 302 4.65 -9.43 36.12
CA LYS A 302 4.05 -10.74 35.83
C LYS A 302 3.20 -11.12 37.04
N ARG A 303 1.91 -11.29 36.83
CA ARG A 303 1.08 -12.04 37.78
C ARG A 303 1.61 -13.47 37.78
N THR A 304 2.48 -13.76 38.73
CA THR A 304 2.77 -15.14 39.16
C THR A 304 1.46 -15.75 39.59
N ARG A 305 1.03 -16.75 38.87
CA ARG A 305 0.13 -17.80 39.37
C ARG A 305 0.96 -19.01 39.73
#